data_7f80ffd92e5a233a6496a398888cf3a5
#
_entry.id   7f80ffd92e5a233a6496a398888cf3a5
#
_cell.length_a   1.000
_cell.length_b   1.000
_cell.length_c   1.000
_cell.angle_alpha   90.00
_cell.angle_beta   90.00
_cell.angle_gamma   90.00
#
_symmetry.space_group_name_H-M   'P 1'
#
loop_
_entity.id
_entity.type
_entity.pdbx_description
1 polymer ?
#
loop_
_entity_poly.entity_id
_entity_poly.type
_entity_poly.pdbx_seq_one_letter_code
_entity_poly.pdbx_strand_id
1 'polypeptide(L)'
;MRNANKNKTMTNIQQINKLLKDHYNGDPWIDVTIIKTLRSLPAKQAALKPAGMNSIWQIVLHMISWRNALIARVKDKPVRHPENNFIFEIKNTTAGAWKDTIKKFEKSQKDILAFLGKQKDSHLEKISPASGYSYYELVMSIIIHDSYHLGQIVLIKKMIDEG
;
A
#
# COMPACT_ATOMS: atom_id res chain seq x y z
N MET A 1 12.05 -41.30 19.18
CA MET A 1 10.89 -40.46 19.48
C MET A 1 10.95 -39.23 18.56
N ARG A 2 10.09 -39.15 17.53
CA ARG A 2 10.05 -38.00 16.60
C ARG A 2 9.32 -36.87 17.30
N ASN A 3 10.02 -35.77 17.55
CA ASN A 3 9.41 -34.53 18.03
C ASN A 3 8.38 -34.06 16.98
N ALA A 4 7.11 -34.22 17.32
CA ALA A 4 6.01 -33.60 16.56
C ALA A 4 6.10 -32.08 16.76
N ASN A 5 6.83 -31.42 15.88
CA ASN A 5 6.78 -29.97 15.76
C ASN A 5 5.34 -29.64 15.36
N LYS A 6 4.49 -29.25 16.32
CA LYS A 6 3.14 -28.76 16.05
C LYS A 6 3.30 -27.50 15.21
N ASN A 7 3.19 -27.61 13.88
CA ASN A 7 3.05 -26.47 12.98
C ASN A 7 1.82 -25.68 13.46
N LYS A 8 2.07 -24.64 14.22
CA LYS A 8 1.00 -23.75 14.68
C LYS A 8 0.44 -23.03 13.47
N THR A 9 -0.77 -23.36 13.06
CA THR A 9 -1.46 -22.71 11.95
C THR A 9 -1.51 -21.19 12.22
N MET A 10 -1.10 -20.41 11.24
CA MET A 10 -1.17 -18.93 11.33
C MET A 10 -2.63 -18.48 11.41
N THR A 11 -2.91 -17.50 12.26
CA THR A 11 -4.21 -16.84 12.29
C THR A 11 -4.41 -16.00 11.03
N ASN A 12 -5.67 -15.61 10.70
CA ASN A 12 -5.96 -14.75 9.54
C ASN A 12 -5.18 -13.43 9.60
N ILE A 13 -5.12 -12.79 10.77
CA ILE A 13 -4.32 -11.57 10.96
C ILE A 13 -2.84 -11.81 10.71
N GLN A 14 -2.28 -12.94 11.13
CA GLN A 14 -0.89 -13.26 10.87
C GLN A 14 -0.63 -13.48 9.37
N GLN A 15 -1.56 -14.14 8.65
CA GLN A 15 -1.47 -14.32 7.20
C GLN A 15 -1.54 -12.98 6.46
N ILE A 16 -2.49 -12.12 6.81
CA ILE A 16 -2.65 -10.77 6.24
C ILE A 16 -1.39 -9.93 6.51
N ASN A 17 -0.88 -9.95 7.74
CA ASN A 17 0.37 -9.24 8.09
C ASN A 17 1.57 -9.74 7.27
N LYS A 18 1.65 -11.05 7.02
CA LYS A 18 2.68 -11.63 6.17
C LYS A 18 2.55 -11.10 4.74
N LEU A 19 1.36 -11.17 4.14
CA LEU A 19 1.11 -10.66 2.78
C LEU A 19 1.47 -9.18 2.66
N LEU A 20 1.07 -8.33 3.61
CA LEU A 20 1.40 -6.91 3.63
C LEU A 20 2.91 -6.66 3.71
N LYS A 21 3.64 -7.44 4.50
CA LYS A 21 5.09 -7.31 4.65
C LYS A 21 5.81 -7.79 3.40
N ASP A 22 5.42 -8.94 2.86
CA ASP A 22 6.04 -9.51 1.67
C ASP A 22 5.84 -8.59 0.47
N HIS A 23 4.63 -8.12 0.22
CA HIS A 23 4.31 -7.19 -0.86
C HIS A 23 5.05 -5.84 -0.72
N TYR A 24 5.26 -5.39 0.51
CA TYR A 24 5.96 -4.14 0.79
C TYR A 24 7.48 -4.25 0.56
N ASN A 25 8.17 -5.21 1.19
CA ASN A 25 9.64 -5.34 1.17
C ASN A 25 10.15 -6.76 1.46
N GLY A 26 9.28 -7.76 1.52
CA GLY A 26 9.67 -9.14 1.83
C GLY A 26 9.92 -9.99 0.58
N ASP A 27 9.32 -11.17 0.58
CA ASP A 27 9.41 -12.18 -0.47
C ASP A 27 8.00 -12.47 -1.03
N PRO A 28 7.45 -11.60 -1.90
CA PRO A 28 6.15 -11.79 -2.50
C PRO A 28 6.23 -12.80 -3.64
N TRP A 29 5.16 -13.54 -3.87
CA TRP A 29 5.06 -14.48 -5.00
C TRP A 29 5.27 -13.83 -6.38
N ILE A 30 5.03 -12.52 -6.50
CA ILE A 30 5.19 -11.75 -7.76
C ILE A 30 6.61 -11.23 -8.02
N ASP A 31 7.60 -11.58 -7.19
CA ASP A 31 9.02 -11.19 -7.27
C ASP A 31 9.32 -9.67 -7.27
N VAL A 32 8.31 -8.83 -7.11
CA VAL A 32 8.44 -7.38 -7.09
C VAL A 32 7.89 -6.81 -5.79
N THR A 33 8.64 -5.92 -5.13
CA THR A 33 8.18 -5.24 -3.91
C THR A 33 8.06 -3.75 -4.11
N ILE A 34 7.07 -3.15 -3.45
CA ILE A 34 6.76 -1.72 -3.60
C ILE A 34 7.98 -0.88 -3.24
N ILE A 35 8.55 -1.07 -2.05
CA ILE A 35 9.56 -0.14 -1.55
C ILE A 35 10.89 -0.22 -2.30
N LYS A 36 11.30 -1.42 -2.75
CA LYS A 36 12.51 -1.57 -3.57
C LYS A 36 12.33 -0.85 -4.91
N THR A 37 11.14 -1.00 -5.53
CA THR A 37 10.80 -0.31 -6.78
C THR A 37 10.83 1.21 -6.60
N LEU A 38 10.19 1.74 -5.56
CA LEU A 38 10.15 3.20 -5.33
C LEU A 38 11.53 3.79 -5.01
N ARG A 39 12.35 3.08 -4.23
CA ARG A 39 13.70 3.54 -3.86
C ARG A 39 14.69 3.49 -5.01
N SER A 40 14.45 2.67 -6.04
CA SER A 40 15.28 2.62 -7.25
C SER A 40 15.04 3.80 -8.20
N LEU A 41 14.00 4.62 -7.97
CA LEU A 41 13.58 5.70 -8.86
C LEU A 41 14.15 7.05 -8.41
N PRO A 42 14.88 7.78 -9.28
CA PRO A 42 15.19 9.19 -9.07
C PRO A 42 13.91 10.03 -9.08
N ALA A 43 13.89 11.12 -8.33
CA ALA A 43 12.75 12.06 -8.27
C ALA A 43 12.30 12.54 -9.66
N LYS A 44 13.26 12.83 -10.55
CA LYS A 44 12.99 13.27 -11.92
C LYS A 44 12.21 12.21 -12.70
N GLN A 45 12.60 10.94 -12.64
CA GLN A 45 11.87 9.85 -13.29
C GLN A 45 10.51 9.62 -12.66
N ALA A 46 10.42 9.64 -11.31
CA ALA A 46 9.15 9.48 -10.61
C ALA A 46 8.12 10.56 -10.97
N ALA A 47 8.58 11.77 -11.31
CA ALA A 47 7.74 12.90 -11.71
C ALA A 47 7.38 12.92 -13.20
N LEU A 48 8.08 12.16 -14.06
CA LEU A 48 7.75 12.09 -15.48
C LEU A 48 6.33 11.55 -15.68
N LYS A 49 5.59 12.21 -16.56
CA LYS A 49 4.22 11.86 -16.88
C LYS A 49 4.15 11.36 -18.33
N PRO A 50 4.08 10.04 -18.57
CA PRO A 50 3.87 9.54 -19.93
C PRO A 50 2.55 10.03 -20.50
N ALA A 51 2.43 10.10 -21.82
CA ALA A 51 1.24 10.60 -22.50
C ALA A 51 -0.01 9.80 -22.05
N GLY A 52 -1.04 10.53 -21.60
CA GLY A 52 -2.31 9.93 -21.15
C GLY A 52 -2.26 9.19 -19.80
N MET A 53 -1.13 9.21 -19.07
CA MET A 53 -0.96 8.48 -17.81
C MET A 53 -0.63 9.43 -16.66
N ASN A 54 -0.85 8.96 -15.43
CA ASN A 54 -0.32 9.60 -14.23
C ASN A 54 1.18 9.29 -14.09
N SER A 55 1.93 10.21 -13.46
CA SER A 55 3.31 9.92 -13.08
C SER A 55 3.35 8.90 -11.93
N ILE A 56 4.49 8.20 -11.79
CA ILE A 56 4.70 7.29 -10.64
C ILE A 56 4.50 8.04 -9.32
N TRP A 57 4.96 9.27 -9.21
CA TRP A 57 4.80 10.07 -7.99
C TRP A 57 3.33 10.36 -7.67
N GLN A 58 2.51 10.68 -8.68
CA GLN A 58 1.06 10.85 -8.50
C GLN A 58 0.39 9.58 -8.00
N ILE A 59 0.76 8.43 -8.59
CA ILE A 59 0.26 7.11 -8.16
C ILE A 59 0.65 6.83 -6.70
N VAL A 60 1.88 7.11 -6.30
CA VAL A 60 2.33 6.90 -4.91
C VAL A 60 1.58 7.79 -3.92
N LEU A 61 1.33 9.05 -4.24
CA LEU A 61 0.52 9.94 -3.40
C LEU A 61 -0.92 9.46 -3.28
N HIS A 62 -1.51 8.97 -4.38
CA HIS A 62 -2.81 8.33 -4.40
C HIS A 62 -2.85 7.09 -3.48
N MET A 63 -1.87 6.19 -3.58
CA MET A 63 -1.76 5.02 -2.71
C MET A 63 -1.66 5.42 -1.23
N ILE A 64 -0.85 6.44 -0.89
CA ILE A 64 -0.74 6.96 0.48
C ILE A 64 -2.09 7.46 0.98
N SER A 65 -2.83 8.18 0.15
CA SER A 65 -4.14 8.74 0.51
C SER A 65 -5.16 7.63 0.81
N TRP A 66 -5.22 6.59 -0.02
CA TRP A 66 -6.09 5.44 0.23
C TRP A 66 -5.68 4.62 1.45
N ARG A 67 -4.39 4.45 1.71
CA ARG A 67 -3.89 3.82 2.93
C ARG A 67 -4.27 4.62 4.18
N ASN A 68 -4.20 5.96 4.12
CA ASN A 68 -4.67 6.82 5.21
C ASN A 68 -6.20 6.76 5.36
N ALA A 69 -6.94 6.65 4.26
CA ALA A 69 -8.38 6.45 4.28
C ALA A 69 -8.75 5.10 4.92
N LEU A 70 -8.01 4.01 4.62
CA LEU A 70 -8.16 2.74 5.32
C LEU A 70 -7.98 2.92 6.83
N ILE A 71 -6.87 3.55 7.27
CA ILE A 71 -6.59 3.76 8.70
C ILE A 71 -7.69 4.57 9.40
N ALA A 72 -8.31 5.52 8.70
CA ALA A 72 -9.44 6.24 9.24
C ALA A 72 -10.68 5.34 9.37
N ARG A 73 -11.03 4.58 8.32
CA ARG A 73 -12.20 3.68 8.30
C ARG A 73 -12.11 2.56 9.33
N VAL A 74 -10.92 1.97 9.53
CA VAL A 74 -10.74 0.94 10.57
C VAL A 74 -10.75 1.50 12.00
N LYS A 75 -10.78 2.82 12.15
CA LYS A 75 -11.04 3.56 13.40
C LYS A 75 -12.45 4.16 13.42
N ASP A 76 -13.32 3.67 12.56
CA ASP A 76 -14.72 4.09 12.41
C ASP A 76 -14.91 5.59 12.12
N LYS A 77 -13.91 6.19 11.45
CA LYS A 77 -14.00 7.56 10.96
C LYS A 77 -14.44 7.55 9.50
N PRO A 78 -15.54 8.24 9.15
CA PRO A 78 -15.97 8.33 7.76
C PRO A 78 -14.93 9.07 6.92
N VAL A 79 -14.72 8.60 5.69
CA VAL A 79 -13.81 9.23 4.73
C VAL A 79 -14.57 9.49 3.45
N ARG A 80 -14.68 10.77 3.11
CA ARG A 80 -15.14 11.21 1.80
C ARG A 80 -13.92 11.33 0.87
N HIS A 81 -13.92 10.60 -0.23
CA HIS A 81 -12.89 10.78 -1.25
C HIS A 81 -13.24 11.95 -2.16
N PRO A 82 -12.27 12.75 -2.61
CA PRO A 82 -12.51 13.87 -3.53
C PRO A 82 -12.80 13.35 -4.95
N GLU A 83 -13.39 14.21 -5.80
CA GLU A 83 -13.71 13.90 -7.20
C GLU A 83 -12.49 13.47 -8.03
N ASN A 84 -11.32 14.09 -7.76
CA ASN A 84 -10.06 13.76 -8.40
C ASN A 84 -9.43 12.45 -7.89
N ASN A 85 -10.14 11.68 -7.06
CA ASN A 85 -9.69 10.40 -6.52
C ASN A 85 -8.28 10.46 -5.89
N PHE A 86 -7.94 11.56 -5.19
CA PHE A 86 -6.60 11.80 -4.62
C PHE A 86 -5.45 11.83 -5.64
N ILE A 87 -5.71 12.11 -6.90
CA ILE A 87 -4.67 12.39 -7.88
C ILE A 87 -4.32 13.89 -7.81
N PHE A 88 -3.10 14.18 -7.36
CA PHE A 88 -2.63 15.54 -7.13
C PHE A 88 -1.57 15.94 -8.16
N GLU A 89 -1.51 17.22 -8.47
CA GLU A 89 -0.40 17.78 -9.25
C GLU A 89 0.89 17.81 -8.41
N ILE A 90 2.01 17.44 -9.03
CA ILE A 90 3.32 17.48 -8.38
C ILE A 90 3.96 18.84 -8.60
N LYS A 91 3.92 19.69 -7.58
CA LYS A 91 4.48 21.06 -7.64
C LYS A 91 5.97 21.12 -7.30
N ASN A 92 6.48 20.17 -6.51
CA ASN A 92 7.87 20.11 -6.08
C ASN A 92 8.47 18.76 -6.44
N THR A 93 9.40 18.75 -7.39
CA THR A 93 10.04 17.54 -7.94
C THR A 93 11.47 17.34 -7.44
N THR A 94 11.86 17.97 -6.33
CA THR A 94 13.19 17.81 -5.73
C THR A 94 13.39 16.40 -5.17
N ALA A 95 14.65 15.95 -5.10
CA ALA A 95 15.01 14.66 -4.50
C ALA A 95 14.56 14.57 -3.02
N GLY A 96 14.61 15.68 -2.28
CA GLY A 96 14.15 15.76 -0.89
C GLY A 96 12.63 15.49 -0.79
N ALA A 97 11.83 16.13 -1.65
CA ALA A 97 10.38 15.93 -1.67
C ALA A 97 9.99 14.49 -2.06
N TRP A 98 10.71 13.85 -2.98
CA TRP A 98 10.51 12.43 -3.30
C TRP A 98 10.84 11.52 -2.12
N LYS A 99 11.98 11.75 -1.47
CA LYS A 99 12.37 11.01 -0.26
C LYS A 99 11.33 11.13 0.84
N ASP A 100 10.75 12.32 1.03
CA ASP A 100 9.68 12.53 2.02
C ASP A 100 8.37 11.85 1.63
N THR A 101 8.06 11.76 0.33
CA THR A 101 6.93 10.96 -0.16
C THR A 101 7.12 9.47 0.17
N ILE A 102 8.32 8.92 -0.06
CA ILE A 102 8.65 7.54 0.31
C ILE A 102 8.50 7.33 1.83
N LYS A 103 9.00 8.25 2.68
CA LYS A 103 8.81 8.16 4.14
C LYS A 103 7.33 8.16 4.56
N LYS A 104 6.47 8.95 3.88
CA LYS A 104 5.03 8.94 4.14
C LYS A 104 4.41 7.58 3.78
N PHE A 105 4.84 6.98 2.67
CA PHE A 105 4.41 5.64 2.30
C PHE A 105 4.85 4.60 3.34
N GLU A 106 6.10 4.64 3.79
CA GLU A 106 6.63 3.78 4.86
C GLU A 106 5.84 3.94 6.17
N LYS A 107 5.50 5.18 6.53
CA LYS A 107 4.66 5.46 7.70
C LYS A 107 3.29 4.80 7.56
N SER A 108 2.62 4.93 6.42
CA SER A 108 1.32 4.30 6.19
C SER A 108 1.37 2.78 6.33
N GLN A 109 2.46 2.13 5.90
CA GLN A 109 2.69 0.70 6.10
C GLN A 109 2.77 0.33 7.58
N LYS A 110 3.57 1.10 8.34
CA LYS A 110 3.71 0.89 9.80
C LYS A 110 2.37 1.08 10.51
N ASP A 111 1.59 2.07 10.13
CA ASP A 111 0.29 2.36 10.73
C ASP A 111 -0.72 1.21 10.51
N ILE A 112 -0.76 0.61 9.31
CA ILE A 112 -1.61 -0.55 9.00
C ILE A 112 -1.18 -1.77 9.82
N LEU A 113 0.12 -2.09 9.83
CA LEU A 113 0.65 -3.21 10.59
C LEU A 113 0.41 -3.04 12.10
N ALA A 114 0.58 -1.83 12.64
CA ALA A 114 0.32 -1.51 14.03
C ALA A 114 -1.16 -1.63 14.41
N PHE A 115 -2.08 -1.30 13.50
CA PHE A 115 -3.50 -1.54 13.68
C PHE A 115 -3.79 -3.05 13.77
N LEU A 116 -3.36 -3.81 12.76
CA LEU A 116 -3.61 -5.25 12.69
C LEU A 116 -3.00 -6.01 13.87
N GLY A 117 -1.80 -5.62 14.31
CA GLY A 117 -1.12 -6.26 15.44
C GLY A 117 -1.87 -6.15 16.79
N LYS A 118 -2.86 -5.25 16.88
CA LYS A 118 -3.72 -5.07 18.06
C LYS A 118 -5.04 -5.82 17.97
N GLN A 119 -5.36 -6.43 16.83
CA GLN A 119 -6.64 -7.04 16.58
C GLN A 119 -6.60 -8.56 16.79
N LYS A 120 -7.78 -9.16 16.99
CA LYS A 120 -8.04 -10.60 16.95
C LYS A 120 -8.76 -10.95 15.65
N ASP A 121 -8.67 -12.20 15.18
CA ASP A 121 -9.34 -12.65 13.96
C ASP A 121 -10.84 -12.34 13.96
N SER A 122 -11.52 -12.49 15.10
CA SER A 122 -12.94 -12.15 15.25
C SER A 122 -13.27 -10.67 15.00
N HIS A 123 -12.27 -9.78 15.03
CA HIS A 123 -12.48 -8.38 14.67
C HIS A 123 -12.61 -8.18 13.16
N LEU A 124 -11.95 -9.03 12.36
CA LEU A 124 -11.97 -8.93 10.90
C LEU A 124 -13.38 -9.14 10.32
N GLU A 125 -14.23 -9.93 10.99
CA GLU A 125 -15.59 -10.23 10.55
C GLU A 125 -16.58 -9.08 10.85
N LYS A 126 -16.22 -8.17 11.74
CA LYS A 126 -17.09 -7.06 12.10
C LYS A 126 -17.23 -6.07 10.94
N ILE A 127 -18.40 -5.48 10.84
CA ILE A 127 -18.70 -4.42 9.86
C ILE A 127 -18.29 -3.07 10.44
N SER A 128 -17.51 -2.31 9.70
CA SER A 128 -17.17 -0.93 10.05
C SER A 128 -18.39 -0.03 9.83
N PRO A 129 -18.89 0.66 10.84
CA PRO A 129 -20.02 1.58 10.70
C PRO A 129 -19.70 2.78 9.81
N ALA A 130 -18.42 3.10 9.64
CA ALA A 130 -17.97 4.20 8.79
C ALA A 130 -17.98 3.88 7.29
N SER A 131 -18.07 2.60 6.89
CA SER A 131 -17.93 2.20 5.48
C SER A 131 -18.95 1.16 5.02
N GLY A 132 -19.57 0.40 5.93
CA GLY A 132 -20.45 -0.72 5.60
C GLY A 132 -19.72 -2.01 5.14
N TYR A 133 -18.37 -1.99 5.05
CA TYR A 133 -17.54 -3.16 4.74
C TYR A 133 -17.04 -3.82 6.02
N SER A 134 -16.76 -5.14 5.96
CA SER A 134 -16.02 -5.79 7.04
C SER A 134 -14.59 -5.25 7.13
N TYR A 135 -13.98 -5.36 8.32
CA TYR A 135 -12.57 -4.98 8.47
C TYR A 135 -11.66 -5.85 7.60
N TYR A 136 -12.03 -7.11 7.36
CA TYR A 136 -11.36 -8.00 6.42
C TYR A 136 -11.37 -7.42 5.00
N GLU A 137 -12.54 -7.06 4.48
CA GLU A 137 -12.69 -6.48 3.13
C GLU A 137 -11.89 -5.17 3.00
N LEU A 138 -11.95 -4.30 4.01
CA LEU A 138 -11.19 -3.05 4.00
C LEU A 138 -9.68 -3.30 3.88
N VAL A 139 -9.13 -4.24 4.67
CA VAL A 139 -7.69 -4.51 4.65
C VAL A 139 -7.27 -5.27 3.39
N MET A 140 -8.07 -6.22 2.92
CA MET A 140 -7.78 -6.93 1.67
C MET A 140 -7.88 -6.01 0.46
N SER A 141 -8.84 -5.09 0.45
CA SER A 141 -8.98 -4.09 -0.63
C SER A 141 -7.74 -3.23 -0.78
N ILE A 142 -7.04 -2.84 0.30
CA ILE A 142 -5.82 -2.06 0.17
C ILE A 142 -4.66 -2.88 -0.40
N ILE A 143 -4.57 -4.17 -0.09
CA ILE A 143 -3.55 -5.05 -0.68
C ILE A 143 -3.76 -5.19 -2.19
N ILE A 144 -5.00 -5.41 -2.61
CA ILE A 144 -5.38 -5.51 -4.03
C ILE A 144 -5.10 -4.19 -4.76
N HIS A 145 -5.50 -3.06 -4.16
CA HIS A 145 -5.28 -1.72 -4.70
C HIS A 145 -3.79 -1.41 -4.88
N ASP A 146 -2.97 -1.75 -3.89
CA ASP A 146 -1.54 -1.54 -3.96
C ASP A 146 -0.88 -2.44 -5.01
N SER A 147 -1.35 -3.69 -5.17
CA SER A 147 -0.86 -4.61 -6.21
C SER A 147 -1.19 -4.08 -7.61
N TYR A 148 -2.41 -3.57 -7.81
CA TYR A 148 -2.83 -2.94 -9.06
C TYR A 148 -1.91 -1.76 -9.42
N HIS A 149 -1.65 -0.88 -8.47
CA HIS A 149 -0.78 0.28 -8.68
C HIS A 149 0.70 -0.08 -8.81
N LEU A 150 1.17 -1.12 -8.13
CA LEU A 150 2.54 -1.62 -8.32
C LEU A 150 2.75 -2.08 -9.78
N GLY A 151 1.78 -2.78 -10.35
CA GLY A 151 1.83 -3.16 -11.78
C GLY A 151 1.94 -1.94 -12.70
N GLN A 152 1.17 -0.87 -12.44
CA GLN A 152 1.26 0.39 -13.19
C GLN A 152 2.64 1.04 -13.02
N ILE A 153 3.17 1.12 -11.80
CA ILE A 153 4.49 1.70 -11.51
C ILE A 153 5.59 0.95 -12.26
N VAL A 154 5.56 -0.38 -12.26
CA VAL A 154 6.54 -1.22 -12.99
C VAL A 154 6.46 -0.97 -14.48
N LEU A 155 5.25 -0.89 -15.05
CA LEU A 155 5.04 -0.61 -16.49
C LEU A 155 5.58 0.78 -16.86
N ILE A 156 5.19 1.81 -16.11
CA ILE A 156 5.64 3.20 -16.35
C ILE A 156 7.16 3.29 -16.23
N LYS A 157 7.76 2.62 -15.23
CA LYS A 157 9.21 2.59 -15.07
C LYS A 157 9.90 2.02 -16.31
N LYS A 158 9.41 0.89 -16.85
CA LYS A 158 9.95 0.31 -18.11
C LYS A 158 9.84 1.29 -19.27
N MET A 159 8.70 1.93 -19.45
CA MET A 159 8.51 2.93 -20.51
C MET A 159 9.49 4.11 -20.40
N ILE A 160 9.83 4.53 -19.17
CA ILE A 160 10.78 5.63 -18.95
C ILE A 160 12.24 5.17 -19.18
N ASP A 161 12.56 3.92 -18.84
CA ASP A 161 13.92 3.38 -18.99
C ASP A 161 14.25 3.04 -20.47
N GLU A 162 13.24 2.79 -21.33
CA GLU A 162 13.38 2.41 -22.73
C GLU A 162 13.26 3.62 -23.72
N GLY A 163 12.77 4.76 -23.27
CA GLY A 163 12.59 5.99 -24.08
C GLY A 163 13.63 7.04 -23.79
#